data_aae02023c26d810535f6199bbb626d5b
#
_entry.id   aae02023c26d810535f6199bbb626d5b
#
_cell.length_a   1.000
_cell.length_b   1.000
_cell.length_c   1.000
_cell.angle_alpha   90.00
_cell.angle_beta   90.00
_cell.angle_gamma   90.00
#
_symmetry.space_group_name_H-M   'P 1'
#
loop_
_entity.id
_entity.type
_entity.pdbx_description
1 polymer ?
#
loop_
_entity_poly.entity_id
_entity_poly.type
_entity_poly.pdbx_seq_one_letter_code
_entity_poly.pdbx_strand_id
1 'polypeptide(L)'
;MSVIGKMENNNTSKNIIGCYLYDDLSISCCLNNDKHAIGLIFDVDKTDGSVWVMALKDSDCIGVHTPNELPKTDADFEKPGYDRLEWTIAECRHWEKLLVNMCGCCLEEIVDSFEEHCSGYSFDADKANEMLSKIGIDIGENGYIYWTSTMEGNGMAEVVGCGEIIEDPMPYTDDEIAKCRLRFVGRGDLKEMKADNLAF
;
A
#
# COMPACT_ATOMS: atom_id res chain seq x y z
N MET A 1 15.86 -30.49 -33.38
CA MET A 1 14.98 -29.34 -33.20
C MET A 1 14.40 -29.41 -31.79
N SER A 2 14.92 -28.64 -30.89
CA SER A 2 14.52 -28.63 -29.48
C SER A 2 13.38 -27.61 -29.32
N VAL A 3 12.21 -28.12 -28.93
CA VAL A 3 11.07 -27.28 -28.52
C VAL A 3 11.30 -26.96 -27.06
N ILE A 4 11.91 -25.82 -26.79
CA ILE A 4 11.96 -25.26 -25.43
C ILE A 4 10.58 -24.70 -25.15
N GLY A 5 9.82 -25.39 -24.31
CA GLY A 5 8.52 -24.98 -23.86
C GLY A 5 8.61 -23.62 -23.16
N LYS A 6 7.77 -22.69 -23.60
CA LYS A 6 7.42 -21.49 -22.83
C LYS A 6 6.71 -21.99 -21.56
N MET A 7 7.44 -22.04 -20.46
CA MET A 7 6.83 -22.23 -19.14
C MET A 7 6.02 -20.99 -18.77
N GLU A 8 4.81 -21.26 -18.38
CA GLU A 8 3.75 -20.32 -18.09
C GLU A 8 4.11 -19.43 -16.89
N ASN A 9 4.33 -18.15 -17.15
CA ASN A 9 4.60 -17.10 -16.14
C ASN A 9 3.37 -16.77 -15.26
N ASN A 10 2.25 -17.47 -15.42
CA ASN A 10 1.00 -17.11 -14.75
C ASN A 10 0.89 -17.57 -13.30
N ASN A 11 1.73 -18.48 -12.84
CA ASN A 11 1.66 -19.00 -11.47
C ASN A 11 2.61 -18.28 -10.50
N THR A 12 3.71 -17.75 -11.00
CA THR A 12 4.75 -17.11 -10.17
C THR A 12 4.28 -15.80 -9.53
N SER A 13 3.47 -15.02 -10.25
CA SER A 13 3.04 -13.70 -9.78
C SER A 13 2.05 -13.75 -8.60
N LYS A 14 1.22 -14.78 -8.49
CA LYS A 14 0.30 -14.93 -7.34
C LYS A 14 1.01 -15.39 -6.07
N ASN A 15 2.12 -16.09 -6.20
CA ASN A 15 2.82 -16.71 -5.07
C ASN A 15 3.72 -15.72 -4.29
N ILE A 16 3.98 -14.52 -4.83
CA ILE A 16 4.83 -13.53 -4.15
C ILE A 16 4.06 -12.42 -3.45
N ILE A 17 2.74 -12.33 -3.66
CA ILE A 17 1.90 -11.35 -2.95
C ILE A 17 1.87 -11.74 -1.46
N GLY A 18 2.12 -10.76 -0.59
CA GLY A 18 2.27 -10.96 0.85
C GLY A 18 3.67 -11.40 1.28
N CYS A 19 4.63 -11.53 0.35
CA CYS A 19 6.02 -11.81 0.66
C CYS A 19 6.80 -10.53 0.93
N TYR A 20 7.84 -10.64 1.77
CA TYR A 20 8.78 -9.55 2.04
C TYR A 20 9.75 -9.38 0.87
N LEU A 21 10.01 -8.13 0.51
CA LEU A 21 11.11 -7.75 -0.36
C LEU A 21 12.25 -7.19 0.49
N TYR A 22 13.48 -7.62 0.18
CA TYR A 22 14.69 -7.20 0.87
C TYR A 22 15.54 -6.26 0.01
N ASP A 23 16.46 -5.56 0.64
CA ASP A 23 17.36 -4.58 0.01
C ASP A 23 18.29 -5.18 -1.06
N ASP A 24 18.56 -6.49 -1.00
CA ASP A 24 19.27 -7.25 -2.03
C ASP A 24 18.38 -7.74 -3.19
N LEU A 25 17.11 -7.28 -3.24
CA LEU A 25 16.06 -7.72 -4.16
C LEU A 25 15.64 -9.18 -4.01
N SER A 26 16.02 -9.84 -2.93
CA SER A 26 15.49 -11.17 -2.64
C SER A 26 14.06 -11.08 -2.08
N ILE A 27 13.27 -12.14 -2.33
CA ILE A 27 11.87 -12.26 -1.89
C ILE A 27 11.75 -13.48 -0.98
N SER A 28 11.05 -13.33 0.14
CA SER A 28 10.73 -14.44 1.03
C SER A 28 9.32 -14.29 1.62
N CYS A 29 8.57 -15.37 1.69
CA CYS A 29 7.25 -15.39 2.35
C CYS A 29 7.33 -15.33 3.89
N CYS A 30 8.53 -15.53 4.46
CA CYS A 30 8.77 -15.39 5.89
C CYS A 30 9.78 -14.28 6.13
N LEU A 31 9.60 -13.53 7.22
CA LEU A 31 10.58 -12.52 7.63
C LEU A 31 11.91 -13.19 7.96
N ASN A 32 12.96 -12.76 7.28
CA ASN A 32 14.35 -13.16 7.56
C ASN A 32 15.06 -12.03 8.30
N ASN A 33 15.35 -12.25 9.58
CA ASN A 33 15.98 -11.24 10.43
C ASN A 33 17.47 -10.99 10.10
N ASP A 34 18.10 -11.83 9.28
CA ASP A 34 19.47 -11.64 8.81
C ASP A 34 19.55 -10.70 7.60
N LYS A 35 18.42 -10.30 7.03
CA LYS A 35 18.30 -9.41 5.89
C LYS A 35 17.50 -8.16 6.26
N HIS A 36 17.77 -7.06 5.57
CA HIS A 36 17.02 -5.83 5.72
C HIS A 36 15.78 -5.86 4.80
N ALA A 37 14.60 -6.12 5.38
CA ALA A 37 13.34 -6.07 4.66
C ALA A 37 12.94 -4.61 4.43
N ILE A 38 12.59 -4.27 3.19
CA ILE A 38 12.22 -2.90 2.76
C ILE A 38 10.71 -2.72 2.55
N GLY A 39 9.99 -3.81 2.29
CA GLY A 39 8.54 -3.73 2.07
C GLY A 39 7.87 -5.08 1.92
N LEU A 40 6.57 -5.02 1.71
CA LEU A 40 5.71 -6.19 1.46
C LEU A 40 5.09 -6.06 0.07
N ILE A 41 5.22 -7.10 -0.75
CA ILE A 41 4.68 -7.11 -2.12
C ILE A 41 3.15 -7.27 -2.04
N PHE A 42 2.41 -6.34 -2.63
CA PHE A 42 0.95 -6.37 -2.62
C PHE A 42 0.31 -6.48 -4.01
N ASP A 43 1.06 -6.14 -5.07
CA ASP A 43 0.56 -6.27 -6.44
C ASP A 43 1.68 -6.59 -7.43
N VAL A 44 1.33 -7.28 -8.50
CA VAL A 44 2.20 -7.58 -9.63
C VAL A 44 1.43 -7.30 -10.92
N ASP A 45 1.86 -6.28 -11.64
CA ASP A 45 1.29 -5.98 -12.95
C ASP A 45 1.78 -7.01 -13.97
N LYS A 46 0.85 -7.79 -14.50
CA LYS A 46 1.14 -8.84 -15.48
C LYS A 46 1.44 -8.33 -16.89
N THR A 47 1.10 -7.06 -17.14
CA THR A 47 1.28 -6.44 -18.46
C THR A 47 2.72 -6.06 -18.70
N ASP A 48 3.38 -5.46 -17.72
CA ASP A 48 4.74 -4.96 -17.82
C ASP A 48 5.74 -5.66 -16.88
N GLY A 49 5.22 -6.45 -15.93
CA GLY A 49 6.05 -7.15 -14.95
C GLY A 49 6.48 -6.28 -13.78
N SER A 50 5.87 -5.12 -13.60
CA SER A 50 6.15 -4.29 -12.43
C SER A 50 5.58 -4.90 -11.15
N VAL A 51 6.32 -4.71 -10.06
CA VAL A 51 5.97 -5.17 -8.71
C VAL A 51 5.73 -3.94 -7.85
N TRP A 52 4.63 -3.95 -7.11
CA TRP A 52 4.29 -2.91 -6.16
C TRP A 52 4.50 -3.39 -4.73
N VAL A 53 5.19 -2.57 -3.94
CA VAL A 53 5.67 -2.90 -2.60
C VAL A 53 5.23 -1.82 -1.63
N MET A 54 4.51 -2.18 -0.57
CA MET A 54 4.19 -1.26 0.53
C MET A 54 5.38 -1.20 1.48
N ALA A 55 5.87 -0.01 1.81
CA ALA A 55 6.94 0.20 2.78
C ALA A 55 6.59 -0.39 4.16
N LEU A 56 7.57 -0.88 4.91
CA LEU A 56 7.35 -1.48 6.24
C LEU A 56 7.09 -0.46 7.35
N LYS A 57 7.42 0.80 7.11
CA LYS A 57 7.27 1.87 8.11
C LYS A 57 6.51 3.04 7.52
N ASP A 58 5.81 3.75 8.39
CA ASP A 58 5.26 5.04 8.06
C ASP A 58 6.40 6.03 7.80
N SER A 59 6.16 6.98 6.92
CA SER A 59 7.08 8.10 6.77
C SER A 59 6.97 9.02 7.98
N ASP A 60 8.12 9.50 8.45
CA ASP A 60 8.14 10.57 9.42
C ASP A 60 7.65 11.85 8.72
N CYS A 61 6.41 12.22 9.04
CA CYS A 61 5.81 13.45 8.56
C CYS A 61 6.41 14.62 9.33
N ILE A 62 7.40 15.27 8.75
CA ILE A 62 7.97 16.49 9.34
C ILE A 62 7.00 17.64 9.12
N GLY A 63 6.13 17.88 10.10
CA GLY A 63 5.34 19.11 10.19
C GLY A 63 4.06 19.17 9.37
N VAL A 64 3.53 18.05 8.91
CA VAL A 64 2.21 18.01 8.28
C VAL A 64 1.14 17.76 9.32
N HIS A 65 0.18 18.61 9.36
CA HIS A 65 -0.79 18.62 10.45
C HIS A 65 -2.24 18.60 9.97
N THR A 66 -2.50 18.90 8.69
CA THR A 66 -3.85 18.87 8.13
C THR A 66 -3.84 18.36 6.69
N PRO A 67 -4.95 17.78 6.18
CA PRO A 67 -5.09 17.40 4.78
C PRO A 67 -4.84 18.56 3.80
N ASN A 68 -5.10 19.77 4.22
CA ASN A 68 -4.86 21.00 3.43
C ASN A 68 -3.38 21.39 3.38
N GLU A 69 -2.58 20.89 4.31
CA GLU A 69 -1.14 21.17 4.45
C GLU A 69 -0.29 20.02 3.95
N LEU A 70 -0.91 18.96 3.40
CA LEU A 70 -0.16 17.88 2.79
C LEU A 70 0.85 18.44 1.81
N PRO A 71 2.12 18.10 1.97
CA PRO A 71 3.13 18.45 1.00
C PRO A 71 2.67 17.92 -0.36
N LYS A 72 2.65 18.81 -1.31
CA LYS A 72 2.17 18.50 -2.67
C LYS A 72 3.17 17.70 -3.47
N THR A 73 4.33 17.38 -2.89
CA THR A 73 5.41 16.65 -3.55
C THR A 73 6.05 15.63 -2.61
N ASP A 74 6.46 14.50 -3.17
CA ASP A 74 7.23 13.48 -2.46
C ASP A 74 8.54 14.00 -1.83
N ALA A 75 9.00 15.20 -2.21
CA ALA A 75 10.25 15.78 -1.74
C ALA A 75 10.19 16.23 -0.27
N ASP A 76 8.98 16.42 0.26
CA ASP A 76 8.77 16.92 1.63
C ASP A 76 8.79 15.79 2.67
N PHE A 77 8.94 14.52 2.23
CA PHE A 77 8.97 13.35 3.10
C PHE A 77 10.28 12.57 2.97
N GLU A 78 10.67 11.95 4.07
CA GLU A 78 11.78 11.02 4.05
C GLU A 78 11.36 9.72 3.35
N LYS A 79 11.85 9.54 2.12
CA LYS A 79 11.63 8.31 1.35
C LYS A 79 12.37 7.15 2.00
N PRO A 80 11.85 5.91 1.90
CA PRO A 80 12.61 4.74 2.23
C PRO A 80 13.97 4.77 1.50
N GLY A 81 15.07 4.67 2.24
CA GLY A 81 16.44 4.86 1.74
C GLY A 81 16.93 3.74 0.81
N TYR A 82 16.14 3.40 -0.20
CA TYR A 82 16.41 2.29 -1.11
C TYR A 82 16.20 2.70 -2.57
N ASP A 83 17.30 2.92 -3.30
CA ASP A 83 17.34 3.58 -4.61
C ASP A 83 16.88 2.71 -5.79
N ARG A 84 16.67 1.39 -5.59
CA ARG A 84 16.28 0.48 -6.70
C ARG A 84 14.78 0.41 -6.95
N LEU A 85 13.99 1.02 -6.09
CA LEU A 85 12.56 1.19 -6.28
C LEU A 85 12.23 2.65 -6.50
N GLU A 86 11.27 2.90 -7.37
CA GLU A 86 10.66 4.22 -7.50
C GLU A 86 9.63 4.39 -6.37
N TRP A 87 10.01 5.14 -5.33
CA TRP A 87 9.14 5.39 -4.18
C TRP A 87 8.26 6.61 -4.39
N THR A 88 6.95 6.42 -4.19
CA THR A 88 5.94 7.48 -4.20
C THR A 88 5.03 7.35 -2.98
N ILE A 89 4.33 8.42 -2.60
CA ILE A 89 3.27 8.33 -1.61
C ILE A 89 2.16 7.41 -2.14
N ALA A 90 1.60 6.57 -1.28
CA ALA A 90 0.52 5.67 -1.69
C ALA A 90 -0.71 6.47 -2.16
N GLU A 91 -1.24 6.13 -3.32
CA GLU A 91 -2.52 6.61 -3.83
C GLU A 91 -3.65 5.67 -3.38
N CYS A 92 -4.92 6.09 -3.42
CA CYS A 92 -6.06 5.23 -3.10
C CYS A 92 -6.06 3.91 -3.86
N ARG A 93 -5.77 3.93 -5.15
CA ARG A 93 -5.67 2.70 -5.96
C ARG A 93 -4.62 1.70 -5.46
N HIS A 94 -3.57 2.14 -4.78
CA HIS A 94 -2.56 1.25 -4.18
C HIS A 94 -3.13 0.57 -2.94
N TRP A 95 -3.91 1.30 -2.15
CA TRP A 95 -4.61 0.75 -1.00
C TRP A 95 -5.70 -0.23 -1.40
N GLU A 96 -6.51 0.08 -2.42
CA GLU A 96 -7.49 -0.83 -2.98
C GLU A 96 -6.85 -2.16 -3.39
N LYS A 97 -5.76 -2.12 -4.16
CA LYS A 97 -5.03 -3.30 -4.59
C LYS A 97 -4.43 -4.07 -3.42
N LEU A 98 -3.89 -3.38 -2.42
CA LEU A 98 -3.36 -3.99 -1.20
C LEU A 98 -4.48 -4.76 -0.47
N LEU A 99 -5.62 -4.11 -0.23
CA LEU A 99 -6.77 -4.70 0.46
C LEU A 99 -7.34 -5.91 -0.28
N VAL A 100 -7.49 -5.79 -1.60
CA VAL A 100 -8.06 -6.89 -2.42
C VAL A 100 -7.05 -8.03 -2.60
N ASN A 101 -5.84 -7.74 -3.05
CA ASN A 101 -4.89 -8.76 -3.49
C ASN A 101 -4.19 -9.45 -2.33
N MET A 102 -3.82 -8.70 -1.30
CA MET A 102 -3.05 -9.21 -0.16
C MET A 102 -3.94 -9.59 1.01
N CYS A 103 -4.90 -8.72 1.38
CA CYS A 103 -5.79 -8.97 2.51
C CYS A 103 -7.04 -9.78 2.13
N GLY A 104 -7.36 -9.89 0.83
CA GLY A 104 -8.53 -10.60 0.32
C GLY A 104 -9.86 -9.95 0.72
N CYS A 105 -9.85 -8.64 0.99
CA CYS A 105 -11.06 -7.89 1.29
C CYS A 105 -11.93 -7.72 0.04
N CYS A 106 -13.24 -7.65 0.24
CA CYS A 106 -14.16 -7.11 -0.74
C CYS A 106 -14.30 -5.61 -0.44
N LEU A 107 -14.31 -4.80 -1.49
CA LEU A 107 -14.61 -3.37 -1.41
C LEU A 107 -16.07 -3.19 -1.77
N GLU A 108 -16.83 -2.55 -0.89
CA GLU A 108 -18.25 -2.25 -1.08
C GLU A 108 -18.41 -0.74 -1.24
N GLU A 109 -19.01 -0.30 -2.32
CA GLU A 109 -19.23 1.12 -2.60
C GLU A 109 -20.09 1.75 -1.50
N ILE A 110 -19.64 2.86 -0.95
CA ILE A 110 -20.42 3.64 0.02
C ILE A 110 -21.40 4.50 -0.76
N VAL A 111 -22.67 4.11 -0.68
CA VAL A 111 -23.77 4.90 -1.27
C VAL A 111 -24.44 5.63 -0.12
N ASP A 112 -24.02 6.84 0.16
CA ASP A 112 -24.74 7.68 1.13
C ASP A 112 -25.95 8.32 0.44
N SER A 113 -27.14 7.90 0.90
CA SER A 113 -28.40 8.40 0.36
C SER A 113 -28.83 9.76 0.93
N PHE A 114 -28.08 10.31 1.89
CA PHE A 114 -28.48 11.51 2.62
C PHE A 114 -27.56 12.71 2.45
N GLU A 115 -26.28 12.51 2.13
CA GLU A 115 -25.35 13.59 1.86
C GLU A 115 -24.57 13.29 0.57
N GLU A 116 -24.76 14.11 -0.45
CA GLU A 116 -24.14 13.98 -1.78
C GLU A 116 -22.59 14.10 -1.79
N HIS A 117 -21.93 13.90 -0.65
CA HIS A 117 -20.54 14.36 -0.45
C HIS A 117 -19.55 13.31 0.04
N CYS A 118 -19.95 12.06 0.29
CA CYS A 118 -19.00 11.01 0.64
C CYS A 118 -19.09 9.87 -0.39
N SER A 119 -18.16 9.83 -1.32
CA SER A 119 -17.90 8.66 -2.16
C SER A 119 -16.74 7.87 -1.58
N GLY A 120 -16.71 6.57 -1.84
CA GLY A 120 -15.63 5.72 -1.40
C GLY A 120 -16.02 4.25 -1.28
N TYR A 121 -15.24 3.51 -0.51
CA TYR A 121 -15.44 2.08 -0.32
C TYR A 121 -15.32 1.71 1.15
N SER A 122 -16.20 0.83 1.62
CA SER A 122 -16.05 0.14 2.91
C SER A 122 -15.39 -1.23 2.72
N PHE A 123 -14.71 -1.71 3.76
CA PHE A 123 -14.09 -3.02 3.79
C PHE A 123 -14.02 -3.58 5.21
N ASP A 124 -13.80 -4.89 5.31
CA ASP A 124 -13.60 -5.58 6.61
C ASP A 124 -12.21 -5.23 7.17
N ALA A 125 -12.18 -4.30 8.12
CA ALA A 125 -10.95 -3.82 8.75
C ALA A 125 -10.24 -4.90 9.59
N ASP A 126 -10.99 -5.78 10.29
CA ASP A 126 -10.41 -6.84 11.09
C ASP A 126 -9.66 -7.83 10.21
N LYS A 127 -10.29 -8.22 9.10
CA LYS A 127 -9.66 -9.08 8.10
C LYS A 127 -8.43 -8.43 7.46
N ALA A 128 -8.49 -7.14 7.17
CA ALA A 128 -7.35 -6.41 6.63
C ALA A 128 -6.20 -6.39 7.65
N ASN A 129 -6.49 -6.11 8.91
CA ASN A 129 -5.51 -6.00 9.99
C ASN A 129 -4.80 -7.33 10.30
N GLU A 130 -5.38 -8.50 10.02
CA GLU A 130 -4.69 -9.80 10.12
C GLU A 130 -3.38 -9.83 9.32
N MET A 131 -3.36 -9.16 8.17
CA MET A 131 -2.18 -9.07 7.30
C MET A 131 -1.38 -7.79 7.53
N LEU A 132 -2.04 -6.66 7.68
CA LEU A 132 -1.44 -5.33 7.75
C LEU A 132 -0.67 -5.09 9.05
N SER A 133 -1.09 -5.71 10.15
CA SER A 133 -0.36 -5.66 11.42
C SER A 133 1.08 -6.16 11.33
N LYS A 134 1.38 -7.05 10.38
CA LYS A 134 2.75 -7.55 10.13
C LYS A 134 3.72 -6.46 9.67
N ILE A 135 3.18 -5.36 9.14
CA ILE A 135 3.95 -4.20 8.69
C ILE A 135 3.59 -2.94 9.48
N GLY A 136 2.98 -3.10 10.65
CA GLY A 136 2.68 -2.00 11.57
C GLY A 136 1.57 -1.07 11.09
N ILE A 137 0.72 -1.53 10.16
CA ILE A 137 -0.48 -0.81 9.74
C ILE A 137 -1.66 -1.30 10.58
N ASP A 138 -2.42 -0.35 11.11
CA ASP A 138 -3.71 -0.59 11.79
C ASP A 138 -4.73 0.41 11.25
N ILE A 139 -5.72 -0.09 10.53
CA ILE A 139 -6.80 0.67 9.90
C ILE A 139 -8.18 0.34 10.49
N GLY A 140 -8.20 -0.22 11.70
CA GLY A 140 -9.43 -0.46 12.46
C GLY A 140 -10.04 0.81 13.02
N GLU A 141 -11.15 0.68 13.74
CA GLU A 141 -11.92 1.79 14.32
C GLU A 141 -11.08 2.75 15.19
N ASN A 142 -10.10 2.20 15.92
CA ASN A 142 -9.17 2.98 16.76
C ASN A 142 -7.76 3.09 16.17
N GLY A 143 -7.60 2.66 14.93
CA GLY A 143 -6.33 2.63 14.21
C GLY A 143 -5.91 3.99 13.66
N TYR A 144 -5.01 3.94 12.69
CA TYR A 144 -4.50 5.14 12.00
C TYR A 144 -5.34 5.46 10.77
N ILE A 145 -5.28 6.73 10.38
CA ILE A 145 -5.81 7.24 9.11
C ILE A 145 -4.61 7.47 8.20
N TYR A 146 -4.62 6.84 7.03
CA TYR A 146 -3.56 6.99 6.05
C TYR A 146 -3.98 7.95 4.95
N TRP A 147 -3.25 9.04 4.84
CA TRP A 147 -3.40 9.96 3.72
C TRP A 147 -2.81 9.38 2.45
N THR A 148 -3.43 9.73 1.35
CA THR A 148 -2.97 9.33 0.01
C THR A 148 -2.49 10.55 -0.78
N SER A 149 -1.76 10.29 -1.86
CA SER A 149 -1.41 11.36 -2.80
C SER A 149 -2.51 11.69 -3.81
N THR A 150 -3.64 10.96 -3.75
CA THR A 150 -4.80 11.29 -4.57
C THR A 150 -5.51 12.51 -3.98
N MET A 151 -5.83 13.47 -4.85
CA MET A 151 -6.44 14.73 -4.45
C MET A 151 -7.76 14.91 -5.19
N GLU A 152 -8.81 15.16 -4.45
CA GLU A 152 -10.11 15.51 -5.01
C GLU A 152 -10.19 16.97 -5.49
N GLY A 153 -11.26 17.28 -6.20
CA GLY A 153 -11.50 18.62 -6.76
C GLY A 153 -11.61 19.74 -5.74
N ASN A 154 -11.90 19.41 -4.48
CA ASN A 154 -11.91 20.35 -3.34
C ASN A 154 -10.50 20.63 -2.78
N GLY A 155 -9.48 19.92 -3.26
CA GLY A 155 -8.08 20.05 -2.82
C GLY A 155 -7.75 19.28 -1.54
N MET A 156 -8.64 18.41 -1.07
CA MET A 156 -8.39 17.50 0.05
C MET A 156 -7.84 16.17 -0.45
N ALA A 157 -6.94 15.55 0.32
CA ALA A 157 -6.43 14.24 0.00
C ALA A 157 -7.43 13.15 0.40
N GLU A 158 -7.60 12.17 -0.45
CA GLU A 158 -8.32 10.94 -0.10
C GLU A 158 -7.61 10.20 1.04
N VAL A 159 -8.35 9.46 1.85
CA VAL A 159 -7.84 8.79 3.03
C VAL A 159 -8.28 7.35 3.12
N VAL A 160 -7.50 6.55 3.87
CA VAL A 160 -7.79 5.15 4.20
C VAL A 160 -7.69 4.95 5.70
N GLY A 161 -8.75 4.47 6.32
CA GLY A 161 -8.77 4.19 7.76
C GLY A 161 -10.17 3.85 8.24
N CYS A 162 -10.29 3.38 9.46
CA CYS A 162 -11.58 3.05 10.08
C CYS A 162 -12.44 2.05 9.28
N GLY A 163 -11.84 1.20 8.43
CA GLY A 163 -12.55 0.28 7.55
C GLY A 163 -13.10 0.89 6.27
N GLU A 164 -12.63 2.09 5.90
CA GLU A 164 -13.12 2.84 4.75
C GLU A 164 -11.97 3.43 3.93
N ILE A 165 -12.21 3.59 2.63
CA ILE A 165 -11.48 4.47 1.72
C ILE A 165 -12.42 5.61 1.42
N ILE A 166 -12.06 6.83 1.78
CA ILE A 166 -12.91 8.01 1.62
C ILE A 166 -12.30 8.92 0.55
N GLU A 167 -13.04 9.11 -0.52
CA GLU A 167 -12.62 9.91 -1.69
C GLU A 167 -12.87 11.42 -1.50
N ASP A 168 -13.84 11.80 -0.67
CA ASP A 168 -14.17 13.22 -0.38
C ASP A 168 -14.32 13.42 1.14
N PRO A 169 -13.20 13.44 1.88
CA PRO A 169 -13.25 13.49 3.33
C PRO A 169 -13.72 14.85 3.85
N MET A 170 -14.52 14.81 4.90
CA MET A 170 -14.87 16.01 5.69
C MET A 170 -13.62 16.54 6.42
N PRO A 171 -13.59 17.83 6.82
CA PRO A 171 -12.50 18.38 7.64
C PRO A 171 -12.33 17.59 8.94
N TYR A 172 -11.10 17.19 9.23
CA TYR A 172 -10.75 16.41 10.40
C TYR A 172 -10.67 17.24 11.67
N THR A 173 -11.02 16.62 12.80
CA THR A 173 -10.76 17.15 14.13
C THR A 173 -9.28 17.02 14.51
N ASP A 174 -8.82 17.77 15.52
CA ASP A 174 -7.44 17.67 16.01
C ASP A 174 -7.07 16.25 16.48
N ASP A 175 -8.03 15.51 17.07
CA ASP A 175 -7.82 14.13 17.52
C ASP A 175 -7.67 13.15 16.35
N GLU A 176 -8.36 13.37 15.24
CA GLU A 176 -8.23 12.58 14.03
C GLU A 176 -6.91 12.90 13.32
N ILE A 177 -6.53 14.17 13.24
CA ILE A 177 -5.24 14.61 12.69
C ILE A 177 -4.08 13.93 13.43
N ALA A 178 -4.17 13.77 14.75
CA ALA A 178 -3.14 13.09 15.53
C ALA A 178 -2.97 11.61 15.16
N LYS A 179 -3.99 10.99 14.55
CA LYS A 179 -3.94 9.60 14.05
C LYS A 179 -3.47 9.49 12.60
N CYS A 180 -3.31 10.62 11.90
CA CYS A 180 -2.92 10.62 10.49
C CYS A 180 -1.49 10.12 10.30
N ARG A 181 -1.30 9.30 9.28
CA ARG A 181 -0.02 8.69 8.88
C ARG A 181 0.12 8.78 7.37
N LEU A 182 1.33 8.53 6.91
CA LEU A 182 1.63 8.47 5.50
C LEU A 182 2.50 7.25 5.20
N ARG A 183 2.25 6.57 4.10
CA ARG A 183 3.02 5.40 3.70
C ARG A 183 3.48 5.51 2.25
N PHE A 184 4.71 5.10 1.99
CA PHE A 184 5.25 5.00 0.64
C PHE A 184 4.94 3.65 0.00
N VAL A 185 4.79 3.69 -1.32
CA VAL A 185 4.81 2.50 -2.18
C VAL A 185 5.99 2.58 -3.13
N GLY A 186 6.65 1.44 -3.31
CA GLY A 186 7.77 1.29 -4.23
C GLY A 186 7.34 0.52 -5.47
N ARG A 187 7.81 0.94 -6.64
CA ARG A 187 7.66 0.20 -7.89
C ARG A 187 9.01 -0.33 -8.35
N GLY A 188 9.07 -1.61 -8.69
CA GLY A 188 10.25 -2.28 -9.21
C GLY A 188 9.92 -3.24 -10.36
N ASP A 189 10.96 -3.80 -11.01
CA ASP A 189 10.81 -4.83 -12.07
C ASP A 189 11.00 -6.24 -11.45
N LEU A 190 10.01 -7.11 -11.65
CA LEU A 190 10.06 -8.51 -11.19
C LEU A 190 11.28 -9.27 -11.72
N LYS A 191 11.80 -8.92 -12.92
CA LYS A 191 12.97 -9.57 -13.52
C LYS A 191 14.26 -9.32 -12.76
N GLU A 192 14.32 -8.22 -12.00
CA GLU A 192 15.48 -7.87 -11.16
C GLU A 192 15.42 -8.57 -9.80
N MET A 193 14.25 -9.07 -9.42
CA MET A 193 14.02 -9.68 -8.11
C MET A 193 14.42 -11.16 -8.09
N LYS A 194 14.94 -11.60 -6.95
CA LYS A 194 15.43 -12.98 -6.75
C LYS A 194 14.50 -13.69 -5.77
N ALA A 195 13.85 -14.72 -6.22
CA ALA A 195 13.06 -15.57 -5.34
C ALA A 195 13.99 -16.53 -4.58
N ASP A 196 14.30 -16.22 -3.33
CA ASP A 196 15.04 -17.13 -2.45
C ASP A 196 14.07 -18.20 -1.92
N ASN A 197 14.18 -19.42 -2.45
CA ASN A 197 13.47 -20.62 -1.96
C ASN A 197 11.96 -20.42 -1.76
N LEU A 198 11.25 -19.92 -2.76
CA LEU A 198 9.81 -20.12 -2.82
C LEU A 198 9.57 -21.62 -2.96
N ALA A 199 9.33 -22.30 -1.83
CA ALA A 199 8.85 -23.67 -1.84
C ALA A 199 7.43 -23.64 -2.43
N PHE A 200 7.29 -24.18 -3.64
CA PHE A 200 6.02 -24.39 -4.33
C PHE A 200 5.32 -25.63 -3.79
#